data_83bec9a6b104887249772427b39f9a20
#
_entry.id   83bec9a6b104887249772427b39f9a20
#
_cell.length_a   1.000
_cell.length_b   1.000
_cell.length_c   1.000
_cell.angle_alpha   90.00
_cell.angle_beta   90.00
_cell.angle_gamma   90.00
#
_symmetry.space_group_name_H-M   'P 1'
#
loop_
_entity.id
_entity.type
_entity.pdbx_description
1 polymer ?
#
loop_
_entity_poly.entity_id
_entity_poly.type
_entity_poly.pdbx_seq_one_letter_code
_entity_poly.pdbx_strand_id
1 'polypeptide(L)'
;MAGFSQSPEALVRIIESEGVTDRRVLDAFRRVPREGFVPPDWAARAYEDRPIPIARGQVTTQPSLIARMVEGLRLQGDERVLEVGTGLGFQTAVLAVLAVEVFSIERFPDLGEGALRNLRTAGFTDVLVVVGDGTRGLPEHAPYGAVVVSAAAPEVPHPLVEQLAEGGRLVHPLGPGGYETVISYRKEGGELLEEARLTPASFVPLVGEHGLSEERERHR
;
A
#
# COMPACT_ATOMS: atom_id res chain seq x y z
N MET A 1 -31.74 -14.04 5.52
CA MET A 1 -30.43 -13.67 4.99
C MET A 1 -29.56 -13.28 6.17
N ALA A 2 -28.56 -14.09 6.53
CA ALA A 2 -27.63 -13.78 7.60
C ALA A 2 -26.82 -12.56 7.14
N GLY A 3 -27.02 -11.41 7.80
CA GLY A 3 -26.21 -10.22 7.58
C GLY A 3 -24.77 -10.58 7.91
N PHE A 4 -23.86 -10.53 6.92
CA PHE A 4 -22.45 -10.61 7.17
C PHE A 4 -22.10 -9.48 8.15
N SER A 5 -21.68 -9.84 9.35
CA SER A 5 -21.24 -8.87 10.35
C SER A 5 -20.08 -8.08 9.76
N GLN A 6 -20.30 -6.79 9.54
CA GLN A 6 -19.29 -5.83 9.12
C GLN A 6 -18.39 -5.54 10.33
N SER A 7 -17.33 -6.33 10.50
CA SER A 7 -16.40 -6.19 11.63
C SER A 7 -14.97 -6.51 11.19
N PRO A 8 -13.96 -6.02 11.92
CA PRO A 8 -12.56 -6.39 11.68
C PRO A 8 -12.35 -7.91 11.64
N GLU A 9 -12.98 -8.66 12.54
CA GLU A 9 -12.84 -10.13 12.62
C GLU A 9 -13.44 -10.82 11.39
N ALA A 10 -14.57 -10.31 10.87
CA ALA A 10 -15.17 -10.85 9.65
C ALA A 10 -14.26 -10.62 8.44
N LEU A 11 -13.70 -9.42 8.32
CA LEU A 11 -12.75 -9.10 7.27
C LEU A 11 -11.48 -9.97 7.37
N VAL A 12 -10.93 -10.14 8.57
CA VAL A 12 -9.73 -10.97 8.76
C VAL A 12 -9.98 -12.41 8.35
N ARG A 13 -11.15 -13.00 8.66
CA ARG A 13 -11.49 -14.36 8.17
C ARG A 13 -11.50 -14.45 6.63
N ILE A 14 -11.94 -13.39 5.95
CA ILE A 14 -11.88 -13.33 4.48
C ILE A 14 -10.42 -13.29 4.03
N ILE A 15 -9.61 -12.42 4.64
CA ILE A 15 -8.17 -12.28 4.33
C ILE A 15 -7.44 -13.61 4.53
N GLU A 16 -7.72 -14.34 5.61
CA GLU A 16 -7.18 -15.69 5.84
C GLU A 16 -7.62 -16.68 4.75
N SER A 17 -8.90 -16.66 4.34
CA SER A 17 -9.41 -17.53 3.27
C SER A 17 -8.81 -17.20 1.90
N GLU A 18 -8.34 -15.96 1.70
CA GLU A 18 -7.59 -15.51 0.53
C GLU A 18 -6.10 -15.91 0.58
N GLY A 19 -5.66 -16.64 1.60
CA GLY A 19 -4.34 -17.26 1.69
C GLY A 19 -3.28 -16.45 2.43
N VAL A 20 -3.63 -15.37 3.11
CA VAL A 20 -2.72 -14.65 4.02
C VAL A 20 -2.56 -15.46 5.31
N THR A 21 -1.32 -15.72 5.71
CA THR A 21 -0.98 -16.61 6.84
C THR A 21 -0.17 -15.94 7.95
N ASP A 22 0.47 -14.81 7.68
CA ASP A 22 1.22 -14.07 8.72
C ASP A 22 0.26 -13.48 9.75
N ARG A 23 0.33 -14.03 10.97
CA ARG A 23 -0.52 -13.61 12.09
C ARG A 23 -0.33 -12.15 12.47
N ARG A 24 0.86 -11.59 12.30
CA ARG A 24 1.13 -10.18 12.61
C ARG A 24 0.39 -9.27 11.63
N VAL A 25 0.34 -9.65 10.35
CA VAL A 25 -0.45 -8.95 9.33
C VAL A 25 -1.94 -9.02 9.69
N LEU A 26 -2.46 -10.22 9.98
CA LEU A 26 -3.86 -10.41 10.37
C LEU A 26 -4.22 -9.62 11.64
N ASP A 27 -3.33 -9.57 12.64
CA ASP A 27 -3.53 -8.80 13.86
C ASP A 27 -3.48 -7.29 13.61
N ALA A 28 -2.65 -6.82 12.66
CA ALA A 28 -2.66 -5.41 12.24
C ALA A 28 -4.02 -5.01 11.64
N PHE A 29 -4.62 -5.88 10.80
CA PHE A 29 -5.95 -5.65 10.24
C PHE A 29 -7.08 -5.66 11.30
N ARG A 30 -6.92 -6.39 12.41
CA ARG A 30 -7.86 -6.33 13.55
C ARG A 30 -7.75 -5.01 14.32
N ARG A 31 -6.53 -4.47 14.43
CA ARG A 31 -6.23 -3.29 15.25
C ARG A 31 -6.52 -1.97 14.56
N VAL A 32 -6.39 -1.92 13.23
CA VAL A 32 -6.60 -0.67 12.47
C VAL A 32 -8.08 -0.49 12.15
N PRO A 33 -8.75 0.57 12.65
CA PRO A 33 -10.17 0.82 12.42
C PRO A 33 -10.41 1.33 10.99
N ARG A 34 -10.67 0.43 10.03
CA ARG A 34 -10.76 0.78 8.61
C ARG A 34 -11.84 1.81 8.31
N GLU A 35 -12.91 1.87 9.10
CA GLU A 35 -13.97 2.87 8.96
C GLU A 35 -13.47 4.32 9.07
N GLY A 36 -12.36 4.55 9.75
CA GLY A 36 -11.69 5.86 9.84
C GLY A 36 -10.89 6.23 8.58
N PHE A 37 -10.75 5.31 7.62
CA PHE A 37 -9.94 5.46 6.42
C PHE A 37 -10.74 5.27 5.12
N VAL A 38 -12.04 5.44 5.18
CA VAL A 38 -12.94 5.41 4.02
C VAL A 38 -13.80 6.67 4.01
N PRO A 39 -14.37 7.06 2.85
CA PRO A 39 -15.33 8.17 2.81
C PRO A 39 -16.51 7.90 3.75
N PRO A 40 -17.12 8.93 4.39
CA PRO A 40 -18.20 8.76 5.36
C PRO A 40 -19.37 7.90 4.86
N ASP A 41 -19.77 8.06 3.60
CA ASP A 41 -20.85 7.28 2.97
C ASP A 41 -20.54 5.78 2.84
N TRP A 42 -19.26 5.41 3.00
CA TRP A 42 -18.78 4.02 2.95
C TRP A 42 -18.48 3.42 4.33
N ALA A 43 -18.58 4.20 5.41
CA ALA A 43 -18.22 3.74 6.76
C ALA A 43 -18.95 2.45 7.17
N ALA A 44 -20.25 2.33 6.87
CA ALA A 44 -21.03 1.12 7.16
C ALA A 44 -20.59 -0.12 6.35
N ARG A 45 -19.80 0.07 5.30
CA ARG A 45 -19.29 -0.96 4.39
C ARG A 45 -17.76 -1.07 4.41
N ALA A 46 -17.14 -0.43 5.39
CA ALA A 46 -15.68 -0.35 5.48
C ALA A 46 -14.98 -1.73 5.57
N TYR A 47 -15.67 -2.71 6.14
CA TYR A 47 -15.14 -4.06 6.32
C TYR A 47 -15.52 -5.06 5.22
N GLU A 48 -16.08 -4.57 4.10
CA GLU A 48 -16.20 -5.37 2.88
C GLU A 48 -14.82 -5.54 2.23
N ASP A 49 -14.55 -6.74 1.73
CA ASP A 49 -13.30 -7.02 1.01
C ASP A 49 -13.41 -6.59 -0.46
N ARG A 50 -13.36 -5.27 -0.66
CA ARG A 50 -13.45 -4.63 -1.98
C ARG A 50 -12.76 -3.29 -2.02
N PRO A 51 -12.34 -2.81 -3.22
CA PRO A 51 -11.92 -1.44 -3.40
C PRO A 51 -13.09 -0.48 -3.17
N ILE A 52 -12.80 0.70 -2.62
CA ILE A 52 -13.77 1.78 -2.38
C ILE A 52 -13.31 3.01 -3.16
N PRO A 53 -14.18 3.61 -4.01
CA PRO A 53 -13.86 4.85 -4.70
C PRO A 53 -13.59 6.00 -3.72
N ILE A 54 -12.56 6.80 -4.02
CA ILE A 54 -12.20 8.02 -3.30
C ILE A 54 -12.07 9.19 -4.26
N ALA A 55 -11.66 10.35 -3.78
CA ALA A 55 -11.47 11.53 -4.62
C ALA A 55 -10.42 11.30 -5.73
N ARG A 56 -10.38 12.18 -6.71
CA ARG A 56 -9.40 12.19 -7.81
C ARG A 56 -9.45 10.95 -8.72
N GLY A 57 -10.58 10.23 -8.77
CA GLY A 57 -10.68 8.99 -9.53
C GLY A 57 -9.85 7.84 -8.97
N GLN A 58 -9.36 7.98 -7.73
CA GLN A 58 -8.59 6.96 -7.04
C GLN A 58 -9.50 5.98 -6.28
N VAL A 59 -8.91 4.90 -5.76
CA VAL A 59 -9.62 3.91 -4.95
C VAL A 59 -8.78 3.55 -3.71
N THR A 60 -9.44 3.17 -2.61
CA THR A 60 -8.74 2.38 -1.59
C THR A 60 -8.56 0.96 -2.14
N THR A 61 -7.39 0.39 -1.98
CA THR A 61 -7.14 -0.99 -2.40
C THR A 61 -8.02 -1.97 -1.59
N GLN A 62 -8.42 -3.08 -2.22
CA GLN A 62 -9.12 -4.20 -1.55
C GLN A 62 -8.29 -4.70 -0.36
N PRO A 63 -8.89 -4.90 0.82
CA PRO A 63 -8.17 -5.31 2.02
C PRO A 63 -7.34 -6.57 1.90
N SER A 64 -7.88 -7.64 1.30
CA SER A 64 -7.13 -8.89 1.10
C SER A 64 -5.91 -8.69 0.19
N LEU A 65 -6.01 -7.79 -0.80
CA LEU A 65 -4.90 -7.43 -1.67
C LEU A 65 -3.83 -6.65 -0.90
N ILE A 66 -4.22 -5.66 -0.07
CA ILE A 66 -3.29 -4.97 0.84
C ILE A 66 -2.57 -5.97 1.73
N ALA A 67 -3.32 -6.90 2.34
CA ALA A 67 -2.74 -7.89 3.25
C ALA A 67 -1.71 -8.79 2.55
N ARG A 68 -1.99 -9.24 1.32
CA ARG A 68 -1.02 -10.00 0.51
C ARG A 68 0.23 -9.18 0.17
N MET A 69 0.06 -7.90 -0.17
CA MET A 69 1.19 -7.02 -0.46
C MET A 69 2.06 -6.80 0.77
N VAL A 70 1.43 -6.53 1.93
CA VAL A 70 2.13 -6.34 3.20
C VAL A 70 2.81 -7.64 3.67
N GLU A 71 2.15 -8.79 3.56
CA GLU A 71 2.77 -10.11 3.84
C GLU A 71 3.99 -10.36 2.94
N GLY A 72 3.92 -9.95 1.66
CA GLY A 72 5.03 -10.06 0.70
C GLY A 72 6.27 -9.26 1.09
N LEU A 73 6.15 -8.24 1.93
CA LEU A 73 7.27 -7.48 2.47
C LEU A 73 8.04 -8.27 3.55
N ARG A 74 7.43 -9.27 4.20
CA ARG A 74 8.00 -10.11 5.27
C ARG A 74 8.65 -9.29 6.39
N LEU A 75 7.98 -8.23 6.83
CA LEU A 75 8.47 -7.33 7.88
C LEU A 75 8.77 -8.09 9.18
N GLN A 76 9.85 -7.72 9.88
CA GLN A 76 10.23 -8.27 11.18
C GLN A 76 9.92 -7.32 12.34
N GLY A 77 9.68 -6.04 12.04
CA GLY A 77 9.28 -5.00 13.00
C GLY A 77 10.34 -3.94 13.26
N ASP A 78 11.51 -4.06 12.65
CA ASP A 78 12.64 -3.14 12.78
C ASP A 78 12.93 -2.37 11.48
N GLU A 79 12.10 -2.58 10.45
CA GLU A 79 12.30 -1.93 9.17
C GLU A 79 11.77 -0.50 9.14
N ARG A 80 12.48 0.33 8.37
CA ARG A 80 11.96 1.56 7.80
C ARG A 80 11.25 1.20 6.51
N VAL A 81 9.97 1.59 6.39
CA VAL A 81 9.14 1.26 5.22
C VAL A 81 8.81 2.51 4.43
N LEU A 82 8.99 2.46 3.12
CA LEU A 82 8.47 3.45 2.18
C LEU A 82 7.20 2.91 1.52
N GLU A 83 6.11 3.67 1.62
CA GLU A 83 4.87 3.46 0.89
C GLU A 83 4.73 4.51 -0.22
N VAL A 84 4.37 4.07 -1.42
CA VAL A 84 4.01 4.93 -2.55
C VAL A 84 2.52 4.77 -2.85
N GLY A 85 1.75 5.84 -2.66
CA GLY A 85 0.29 5.87 -2.78
C GLY A 85 -0.41 5.73 -1.42
N THR A 86 -0.39 6.81 -0.62
CA THR A 86 -1.01 6.87 0.72
C THR A 86 -2.53 6.72 0.66
N GLY A 87 -3.17 7.34 -0.34
CA GLY A 87 -4.63 7.39 -0.46
C GLY A 87 -5.27 8.04 0.77
N LEU A 88 -6.10 7.28 1.50
CA LEU A 88 -6.69 7.74 2.76
C LEU A 88 -5.95 7.26 4.02
N GLY A 89 -4.83 6.52 3.87
CA GLY A 89 -3.92 6.15 4.96
C GLY A 89 -4.17 4.78 5.61
N PHE A 90 -5.08 3.94 5.08
CA PHE A 90 -5.36 2.64 5.71
C PHE A 90 -4.16 1.69 5.68
N GLN A 91 -3.53 1.51 4.50
CA GLN A 91 -2.33 0.67 4.38
C GLN A 91 -1.17 1.26 5.19
N THR A 92 -1.02 2.59 5.19
CA THR A 92 -0.04 3.30 6.02
C THR A 92 -0.19 2.96 7.50
N ALA A 93 -1.44 2.96 8.02
CA ALA A 93 -1.74 2.58 9.41
C ALA A 93 -1.42 1.10 9.68
N VAL A 94 -1.71 0.19 8.74
CA VAL A 94 -1.34 -1.23 8.86
C VAL A 94 0.18 -1.41 8.92
N LEU A 95 0.93 -0.70 8.07
CA LEU A 95 2.39 -0.70 8.08
C LEU A 95 2.95 -0.15 9.38
N ALA A 96 2.35 0.92 9.94
CA ALA A 96 2.77 1.51 11.22
C ALA A 96 2.57 0.58 12.43
N VAL A 97 1.74 -0.46 12.32
CA VAL A 97 1.65 -1.53 13.34
C VAL A 97 2.79 -2.53 13.22
N LEU A 98 3.40 -2.67 12.04
CA LEU A 98 4.30 -3.75 11.67
C LEU A 98 5.77 -3.33 11.53
N ALA A 99 6.04 -2.03 11.39
CA ALA A 99 7.36 -1.47 11.12
C ALA A 99 7.77 -0.46 12.19
N VAL A 100 9.05 -0.15 12.29
CA VAL A 100 9.56 0.84 13.24
C VAL A 100 9.32 2.28 12.78
N GLU A 101 9.42 2.53 11.48
CA GLU A 101 9.17 3.84 10.87
C GLU A 101 8.46 3.66 9.52
N VAL A 102 7.46 4.52 9.25
CA VAL A 102 6.73 4.52 7.99
C VAL A 102 6.77 5.89 7.34
N PHE A 103 7.22 5.90 6.11
CA PHE A 103 7.25 7.04 5.20
C PHE A 103 6.28 6.77 4.06
N SER A 104 5.37 7.70 3.76
CA SER A 104 4.37 7.51 2.72
C SER A 104 4.34 8.72 1.78
N ILE A 105 4.23 8.48 0.48
CA ILE A 105 4.15 9.53 -0.52
C ILE A 105 2.79 9.48 -1.19
N GLU A 106 2.14 10.64 -1.23
CA GLU A 106 0.88 10.83 -1.94
C GLU A 106 1.02 11.91 -3.02
N ARG A 107 0.55 11.63 -4.22
CA ARG A 107 0.61 12.57 -5.34
C ARG A 107 -0.36 13.75 -5.18
N PHE A 108 -1.53 13.51 -4.61
CA PHE A 108 -2.59 14.49 -4.47
C PHE A 108 -2.58 15.16 -3.09
N PRO A 109 -2.38 16.50 -3.01
CA PRO A 109 -2.29 17.19 -1.73
C PRO A 109 -3.50 16.98 -0.81
N ASP A 110 -4.71 17.02 -1.38
CA ASP A 110 -5.95 16.85 -0.62
C ASP A 110 -6.12 15.43 -0.05
N LEU A 111 -5.64 14.39 -0.75
CA LEU A 111 -5.59 13.03 -0.23
C LEU A 111 -4.54 12.90 0.87
N GLY A 112 -3.32 13.40 0.67
CA GLY A 112 -2.25 13.35 1.67
C GLY A 112 -2.63 14.07 2.97
N GLU A 113 -3.22 15.25 2.89
CA GLU A 113 -3.76 15.96 4.06
C GLU A 113 -4.90 15.19 4.73
N GLY A 114 -5.78 14.57 3.93
CA GLY A 114 -6.85 13.70 4.41
C GLY A 114 -6.29 12.50 5.18
N ALA A 115 -5.30 11.81 4.60
CA ALA A 115 -4.62 10.69 5.24
C ALA A 115 -3.98 11.07 6.58
N LEU A 116 -3.28 12.21 6.65
CA LEU A 116 -2.70 12.71 7.90
C LEU A 116 -3.76 12.95 8.98
N ARG A 117 -4.93 13.52 8.62
CA ARG A 117 -6.03 13.69 9.58
C ARG A 117 -6.56 12.35 10.08
N ASN A 118 -6.78 11.39 9.17
CA ASN A 118 -7.28 10.06 9.50
C ASN A 118 -6.29 9.30 10.41
N LEU A 119 -5.01 9.29 10.05
CA LEU A 119 -3.94 8.65 10.81
C LEU A 119 -3.85 9.21 12.25
N ARG A 120 -3.83 10.54 12.40
CA ARG A 120 -3.83 11.19 13.71
C ARG A 120 -5.06 10.85 14.54
N THR A 121 -6.25 10.85 13.92
CA THR A 121 -7.50 10.50 14.61
C THR A 121 -7.50 9.05 15.07
N ALA A 122 -6.88 8.15 14.31
CA ALA A 122 -6.73 6.74 14.66
C ALA A 122 -5.53 6.47 15.60
N GLY A 123 -4.78 7.51 16.02
CA GLY A 123 -3.67 7.39 16.98
C GLY A 123 -2.31 7.07 16.35
N PHE A 124 -2.18 7.11 15.02
CA PHE A 124 -0.90 6.93 14.31
C PHE A 124 -0.24 8.28 14.07
N THR A 125 0.58 8.74 15.02
CA THR A 125 1.22 10.07 14.99
C THR A 125 2.65 10.05 14.44
N ASP A 126 3.30 8.89 14.46
CA ASP A 126 4.72 8.72 14.13
C ASP A 126 4.93 8.25 12.67
N VAL A 127 4.03 8.69 11.77
CA VAL A 127 4.08 8.42 10.34
C VAL A 127 4.37 9.73 9.59
N LEU A 128 5.32 9.71 8.68
CA LEU A 128 5.56 10.83 7.78
C LEU A 128 4.81 10.63 6.46
N VAL A 129 3.88 11.53 6.14
CA VAL A 129 3.23 11.59 4.83
C VAL A 129 3.73 12.81 4.09
N VAL A 130 4.28 12.59 2.89
CA VAL A 130 4.83 13.63 2.01
C VAL A 130 3.97 13.74 0.77
N VAL A 131 3.66 14.96 0.34
CA VAL A 131 3.00 15.20 -0.95
C VAL A 131 4.07 15.35 -2.02
N GLY A 132 4.05 14.48 -3.04
CA GLY A 132 5.09 14.50 -4.07
C GLY A 132 4.97 13.39 -5.11
N ASP A 133 5.98 13.32 -5.96
CA ASP A 133 6.13 12.27 -6.97
C ASP A 133 6.69 10.99 -6.34
N GLY A 134 5.81 9.99 -6.16
CA GLY A 134 6.18 8.71 -5.55
C GLY A 134 7.20 7.90 -6.34
N THR A 135 7.35 8.16 -7.65
CA THR A 135 8.35 7.45 -8.48
C THR A 135 9.78 7.83 -8.14
N ARG A 136 9.97 8.97 -7.45
CA ARG A 136 11.28 9.46 -6.99
C ARG A 136 11.66 8.92 -5.61
N GLY A 137 10.70 8.33 -4.88
CA GLY A 137 10.91 7.94 -3.49
C GLY A 137 11.16 9.14 -2.57
N LEU A 138 11.82 8.88 -1.43
CA LEU A 138 12.28 9.89 -0.46
C LEU A 138 13.75 9.58 -0.09
N PRO A 139 14.72 10.00 -0.91
CA PRO A 139 16.12 9.65 -0.73
C PRO A 139 16.71 10.16 0.59
N GLU A 140 16.16 11.26 1.15
CA GLU A 140 16.59 11.84 2.43
C GLU A 140 16.34 10.93 3.65
N HIS A 141 15.47 9.92 3.49
CA HIS A 141 15.14 8.95 4.54
C HIS A 141 15.64 7.53 4.24
N ALA A 142 16.29 7.33 3.09
CA ALA A 142 16.87 6.03 2.71
C ALA A 142 18.08 5.67 3.61
N PRO A 143 18.45 4.35 3.71
CA PRO A 143 17.83 3.23 3.01
C PRO A 143 16.58 2.69 3.71
N TYR A 144 15.69 2.05 2.92
CA TYR A 144 14.48 1.40 3.42
C TYR A 144 14.66 -0.11 3.49
N GLY A 145 14.22 -0.74 4.58
CA GLY A 145 14.14 -2.20 4.69
C GLY A 145 13.06 -2.80 3.81
N ALA A 146 12.00 -2.02 3.53
CA ALA A 146 10.93 -2.44 2.62
C ALA A 146 10.31 -1.25 1.86
N VAL A 147 9.83 -1.53 0.64
CA VAL A 147 9.11 -0.57 -0.21
C VAL A 147 7.83 -1.23 -0.73
N VAL A 148 6.69 -0.57 -0.60
CA VAL A 148 5.43 -1.00 -1.20
C VAL A 148 4.85 0.08 -2.11
N VAL A 149 4.42 -0.31 -3.31
CA VAL A 149 3.87 0.61 -4.30
C VAL A 149 2.42 0.23 -4.58
N SER A 150 1.49 1.16 -4.36
CA SER A 150 0.04 0.97 -4.54
C SER A 150 -0.48 1.59 -5.85
N ALA A 151 0.37 1.64 -6.88
CA ALA A 151 0.04 2.07 -8.24
C ALA A 151 0.86 1.24 -9.23
N ALA A 152 0.39 1.08 -10.46
CA ALA A 152 0.97 0.18 -11.44
C ALA A 152 1.88 0.89 -12.44
N ALA A 153 3.00 0.26 -12.78
CA ALA A 153 3.90 0.67 -13.85
C ALA A 153 4.40 -0.53 -14.66
N PRO A 154 4.94 -0.33 -15.88
CA PRO A 154 5.54 -1.41 -16.65
C PRO A 154 6.80 -2.00 -15.99
N GLU A 155 7.52 -1.21 -15.22
CA GLU A 155 8.75 -1.58 -14.53
C GLU A 155 8.85 -0.87 -13.17
N VAL A 156 9.73 -1.37 -12.30
CA VAL A 156 9.99 -0.72 -11.02
C VAL A 156 10.81 0.55 -11.25
N PRO A 157 10.37 1.72 -10.74
CA PRO A 157 11.15 2.95 -10.82
C PRO A 157 12.55 2.78 -10.20
N HIS A 158 13.60 3.10 -10.97
CA HIS A 158 14.99 2.93 -10.53
C HIS A 158 15.31 3.62 -9.18
N PRO A 159 14.81 4.87 -8.90
CA PRO A 159 15.06 5.49 -7.59
C PRO A 159 14.55 4.68 -6.40
N LEU A 160 13.48 3.89 -6.55
CA LEU A 160 12.98 3.03 -5.47
C LEU A 160 13.92 1.84 -5.23
N VAL A 161 14.56 1.33 -6.28
CA VAL A 161 15.58 0.27 -6.17
C VAL A 161 16.83 0.79 -5.48
N GLU A 162 17.30 1.99 -5.83
CA GLU A 162 18.47 2.61 -5.21
C GLU A 162 18.25 2.83 -3.71
N GLN A 163 17.06 3.30 -3.31
CA GLN A 163 16.72 3.60 -1.92
C GLN A 163 16.39 2.35 -1.08
N LEU A 164 16.18 1.19 -1.70
CA LEU A 164 15.99 -0.07 -0.98
C LEU A 164 17.32 -0.57 -0.41
N ALA A 165 17.33 -1.00 0.85
CA ALA A 165 18.47 -1.61 1.49
C ALA A 165 18.85 -2.95 0.83
N GLU A 166 20.11 -3.34 0.92
CA GLU A 166 20.54 -4.69 0.55
C GLU A 166 19.83 -5.73 1.42
N GLY A 167 19.25 -6.76 0.80
CA GLY A 167 18.37 -7.73 1.46
C GLY A 167 16.93 -7.25 1.68
N GLY A 168 16.64 -5.96 1.44
CA GLY A 168 15.32 -5.37 1.55
C GLY A 168 14.34 -5.89 0.52
N ARG A 169 13.03 -5.72 0.78
CA ARG A 169 11.96 -6.19 -0.10
C ARG A 169 11.15 -5.07 -0.72
N LEU A 170 10.76 -5.27 -1.98
CA LEU A 170 9.90 -4.35 -2.71
C LEU A 170 8.70 -5.12 -3.25
N VAL A 171 7.49 -4.61 -3.00
CA VAL A 171 6.25 -5.16 -3.56
C VAL A 171 5.60 -4.13 -4.48
N HIS A 172 5.39 -4.52 -5.74
CA HIS A 172 4.88 -3.62 -6.77
C HIS A 172 3.96 -4.36 -7.76
N PRO A 173 2.82 -3.77 -8.15
CA PRO A 173 2.00 -4.27 -9.25
C PRO A 173 2.63 -3.86 -10.59
N LEU A 174 3.12 -4.83 -11.35
CA LEU A 174 3.73 -4.63 -12.66
C LEU A 174 2.86 -5.12 -13.80
N GLY A 175 2.75 -4.33 -14.86
CA GLY A 175 2.02 -4.69 -16.05
C GLY A 175 1.77 -3.51 -16.99
N PRO A 176 1.21 -3.79 -18.18
CA PRO A 176 0.98 -2.79 -19.22
C PRO A 176 -0.19 -1.84 -18.93
N GLY A 177 -0.94 -2.12 -17.86
CA GLY A 177 -2.14 -1.40 -17.47
C GLY A 177 -3.44 -2.19 -17.66
N GLY A 178 -4.25 -2.26 -16.57
CA GLY A 178 -5.54 -2.95 -16.53
C GLY A 178 -5.48 -4.41 -16.11
N TYR A 179 -4.31 -5.04 -16.26
CA TYR A 179 -4.01 -6.39 -15.75
C TYR A 179 -2.55 -6.42 -15.30
N GLU A 180 -2.35 -6.18 -14.03
CA GLU A 180 -1.05 -6.22 -13.40
C GLU A 180 -0.88 -7.53 -12.63
N THR A 181 0.37 -7.92 -12.42
CA THR A 181 0.74 -8.93 -11.42
C THR A 181 1.46 -8.22 -10.28
N VAL A 182 0.97 -8.41 -9.07
CA VAL A 182 1.71 -7.96 -7.87
C VAL A 182 2.88 -8.91 -7.65
N ILE A 183 4.08 -8.34 -7.63
CA ILE A 183 5.33 -9.09 -7.52
C ILE A 183 6.09 -8.62 -6.28
N SER A 184 6.62 -9.58 -5.54
CA SER A 184 7.57 -9.35 -4.45
C SER A 184 8.98 -9.60 -4.94
N TYR A 185 9.85 -8.63 -4.67
CA TYR A 185 11.28 -8.66 -4.98
C TYR A 185 12.10 -8.60 -3.71
N ARG A 186 13.32 -9.13 -3.77
CA ARG A 186 14.38 -8.89 -2.81
C ARG A 186 15.56 -8.23 -3.52
N LYS A 187 16.19 -7.23 -2.89
CA LYS A 187 17.43 -6.65 -3.41
C LYS A 187 18.61 -7.51 -3.02
N GLU A 188 19.42 -7.86 -4.00
CA GLU A 188 20.64 -8.66 -3.81
C GLU A 188 21.70 -8.23 -4.81
N GLY A 189 22.87 -7.82 -4.31
CA GLY A 189 23.96 -7.30 -5.15
C GLY A 189 23.60 -6.02 -5.91
N GLY A 190 22.69 -5.20 -5.37
CA GLY A 190 22.22 -3.96 -6.00
C GLY A 190 21.05 -4.14 -6.97
N GLU A 191 20.66 -5.37 -7.32
CA GLU A 191 19.59 -5.68 -8.27
C GLU A 191 18.37 -6.28 -7.57
N LEU A 192 17.20 -6.20 -8.23
CA LEU A 192 15.96 -6.83 -7.76
C LEU A 192 15.86 -8.28 -8.28
N LEU A 193 15.76 -9.23 -7.37
CA LEU A 193 15.43 -10.62 -7.67
C LEU A 193 13.95 -10.88 -7.37
N GLU A 194 13.21 -11.38 -8.33
CA GLU A 194 11.81 -11.80 -8.14
C GLU A 194 11.74 -12.96 -7.15
N GLU A 195 11.09 -12.77 -5.99
CA GLU A 195 10.86 -13.82 -4.99
C GLU A 195 9.53 -14.53 -5.20
N ALA A 196 8.45 -13.77 -5.54
CA ALA A 196 7.14 -14.34 -5.72
C ALA A 196 6.23 -13.48 -6.60
N ARG A 197 5.37 -14.13 -7.38
CA ARG A 197 4.16 -13.53 -8.00
C ARG A 197 2.99 -13.76 -7.07
N LEU A 198 2.53 -12.69 -6.41
CA LEU A 198 1.56 -12.79 -5.31
C LEU A 198 0.14 -13.00 -5.82
N THR A 199 -0.31 -12.15 -6.75
CA THR A 199 -1.68 -12.21 -7.30
C THR A 199 -1.82 -11.32 -8.52
N PRO A 200 -2.71 -11.67 -9.48
CA PRO A 200 -3.21 -10.71 -10.47
C PRO A 200 -4.04 -9.62 -9.78
N ALA A 201 -3.96 -8.40 -10.28
CA ALA A 201 -4.72 -7.27 -9.74
C ALA A 201 -4.92 -6.18 -10.81
N SER A 202 -5.74 -5.18 -10.50
CA SER A 202 -5.86 -3.96 -11.30
C SER A 202 -5.60 -2.76 -10.40
N PHE A 203 -4.66 -1.92 -10.82
CA PHE A 203 -4.25 -0.72 -10.09
C PHE A 203 -4.40 0.52 -10.95
N VAL A 204 -4.52 1.67 -10.29
CA VAL A 204 -4.33 2.97 -10.93
C VAL A 204 -2.89 3.11 -11.43
N PRO A 205 -2.63 3.91 -12.48
CA PRO A 205 -1.28 4.09 -13.00
C PRO A 205 -0.36 4.81 -12.00
N LEU A 206 0.87 4.36 -11.90
CA LEU A 206 1.95 5.07 -11.21
C LEU A 206 2.44 6.21 -12.11
N VAL A 207 1.96 7.41 -11.84
CA VAL A 207 2.29 8.60 -12.62
C VAL A 207 3.41 9.38 -11.95
N GLY A 208 4.42 9.77 -12.71
CA GLY A 208 5.57 10.55 -12.24
C GLY A 208 6.74 10.49 -13.20
N GLU A 209 7.86 11.10 -12.83
CA GLU A 209 9.05 11.23 -13.65
C GLU A 209 9.62 9.88 -14.11
N HIS A 210 9.59 8.87 -13.22
CA HIS A 210 10.08 7.51 -13.48
C HIS A 210 8.93 6.50 -13.63
N GLY A 211 7.72 6.97 -13.93
CA GLY A 211 6.52 6.15 -14.12
C GLY A 211 5.82 6.45 -15.45
N LEU A 212 4.50 6.39 -15.43
CA LEU A 212 3.67 6.73 -16.60
C LEU A 212 3.45 8.23 -16.69
N SER A 213 3.26 8.75 -17.92
CA SER A 213 2.91 10.16 -18.14
C SER A 213 1.42 10.42 -17.82
N GLU A 214 1.09 11.66 -17.43
CA GLU A 214 -0.30 12.11 -17.19
C GLU A 214 -1.22 11.95 -18.41
N GLU A 215 -0.69 12.00 -19.61
CA GLU A 215 -1.45 11.79 -20.84
C GLU A 215 -2.01 10.36 -20.93
N ARG A 216 -1.24 9.37 -20.47
CA ARG A 216 -1.69 7.97 -20.43
C ARG A 216 -2.76 7.71 -19.37
N GLU A 217 -2.78 8.50 -18.28
CA GLU A 217 -3.83 8.43 -17.26
C GLU A 217 -5.20 8.88 -17.81
N ARG A 218 -5.22 9.91 -18.65
CA ARG A 218 -6.47 10.50 -19.21
C ARG A 218 -7.15 9.66 -20.29
N HIS A 219 -6.49 8.65 -20.81
CA HIS A 219 -7.01 7.78 -21.88
C HIS A 219 -7.45 6.39 -21.38
N ARG A 220 -7.61 6.24 -20.09
CA ARG A 220 -8.18 5.07 -19.41
C ARG A 220 -9.52 5.41 -18.78
#